data_0ae4819dc5cd42690af2e52f523dacda
#
_entry.id   0ae4819dc5cd42690af2e52f523dacda
#
_cell.length_a   1.000
_cell.length_b   1.000
_cell.length_c   1.000
_cell.angle_alpha   90.00
_cell.angle_beta   90.00
_cell.angle_gamma   90.00
#
_symmetry.space_group_name_H-M   'P 1'
#
loop_
_entity.id
_entity.type
_entity.pdbx_description
1 polymer ?
#
loop_
_entity_poly.entity_id
_entity_poly.type
_entity_poly.pdbx_seq_one_letter_code
_entity_poly.pdbx_strand_id
1 'polypeptide(L)'
;MIDLHVHSTYSDGTFTVQELVDYALEKGLSAIALTDHDTVDGLDEIMEYAKGKPIEVIPGIEFSTEYEGKDVHIVGLYIDYKCETFKTWLRDFVDSRVTRNKKICIKLTEHGCPVDYDELVKRYPGAVITRAHFAAFLMEKGYVKSREEAFDRYIGDNAPCFLPREKVTPKDAIRIISEAGGISILAHPVLYKMSDARLDKLVRELADEGLIGIEALYSTYTAGDVRHIKSLANQYNLLISGGSDFHGANKPKIDLGTGHGSLEIPDEILTELKKCLAYYVFSDMDGTLFDEKCVFSDALKDSIRGFVERGNVLVPTTGRPYKGTINAFIENDMVLPDMKVICSNGALIIDVETETPVIEFKLTSEEIREVIKKADELGIYVHSYDDDNIVLREETEETRFYTRKVHMPLKFVEDIADELKDGALKLMCIDLNNKPKLEAFRTWIHENMGDRLQGIFSNDRYMEVLSVKAGKGNGIKAFCKLNHIPIGRTYACGDQENDIDMIKAAGCGVAVANATAEAKAAADVITKDDASHDALKPLFDSI
;
A
#
# COMPACT_ATOMS: atom_id res chain seq x y z
N MET A 1 -16.04 1.03 22.53
CA MET A 1 -15.32 -0.28 22.44
C MET A 1 -15.69 -0.94 21.11
N ILE A 2 -14.74 -1.59 20.44
CA ILE A 2 -14.89 -2.15 19.09
C ILE A 2 -14.46 -3.62 19.04
N ASP A 3 -14.79 -4.34 17.95
CA ASP A 3 -14.27 -5.67 17.63
C ASP A 3 -13.99 -5.78 16.14
N LEU A 4 -12.71 -5.88 15.77
CA LEU A 4 -12.29 -5.82 14.38
C LEU A 4 -11.99 -7.20 13.76
N HIS A 5 -12.42 -8.29 14.43
CA HIS A 5 -12.22 -9.65 13.96
C HIS A 5 -13.37 -10.57 14.41
N VAL A 6 -14.38 -10.73 13.53
CA VAL A 6 -15.62 -11.46 13.84
C VAL A 6 -16.05 -12.32 12.66
N HIS A 7 -16.53 -13.55 12.96
CA HIS A 7 -16.98 -14.52 11.94
C HIS A 7 -18.46 -14.81 12.04
N SER A 8 -19.09 -15.01 10.89
CA SER A 8 -20.50 -15.36 10.73
C SER A 8 -20.70 -16.77 10.17
N THR A 9 -21.97 -17.12 9.92
CA THR A 9 -22.36 -18.37 9.24
C THR A 9 -21.92 -18.43 7.76
N TYR A 10 -21.36 -17.34 7.20
CA TYR A 10 -20.76 -17.36 5.86
C TYR A 10 -19.37 -18.03 5.84
N SER A 11 -18.75 -18.18 7.00
CA SER A 11 -17.58 -19.06 7.18
C SER A 11 -17.84 -20.09 8.27
N ASP A 12 -17.17 -20.02 9.39
CA ASP A 12 -17.27 -20.99 10.47
C ASP A 12 -17.73 -20.38 11.81
N GLY A 13 -18.32 -19.21 11.78
CA GLY A 13 -19.13 -18.71 12.88
C GLY A 13 -20.49 -19.41 12.96
N THR A 14 -21.21 -19.19 14.05
CA THR A 14 -22.55 -19.78 14.25
C THR A 14 -23.66 -18.75 14.33
N PHE A 15 -23.33 -17.46 14.31
CA PHE A 15 -24.28 -16.37 14.27
C PHE A 15 -24.50 -15.93 12.83
N THR A 16 -25.75 -15.67 12.46
CA THR A 16 -26.08 -14.92 11.23
C THR A 16 -25.55 -13.50 11.35
N VAL A 17 -25.44 -12.81 10.22
CA VAL A 17 -24.96 -11.42 10.22
C VAL A 17 -25.90 -10.48 10.99
N GLN A 18 -27.21 -10.76 11.00
CA GLN A 18 -28.19 -10.01 11.79
C GLN A 18 -27.99 -10.23 13.30
N GLU A 19 -27.84 -11.50 13.72
CA GLU A 19 -27.57 -11.84 15.11
C GLU A 19 -26.26 -11.23 15.61
N LEU A 20 -25.24 -11.13 14.75
CA LEU A 20 -23.96 -10.46 15.09
C LEU A 20 -24.16 -8.97 15.37
N VAL A 21 -24.89 -8.26 14.49
CA VAL A 21 -25.16 -6.82 14.69
C VAL A 21 -26.00 -6.58 15.94
N ASP A 22 -27.05 -7.36 16.16
CA ASP A 22 -27.90 -7.20 17.32
C ASP A 22 -27.15 -7.53 18.63
N TYR A 23 -26.31 -8.56 18.62
CA TYR A 23 -25.48 -8.92 19.76
C TYR A 23 -24.38 -7.90 20.04
N ALA A 24 -23.76 -7.32 19.00
CA ALA A 24 -22.80 -6.22 19.14
C ALA A 24 -23.44 -4.97 19.79
N LEU A 25 -24.68 -4.65 19.41
CA LEU A 25 -25.45 -3.57 20.04
C LEU A 25 -25.80 -3.88 21.51
N GLU A 26 -26.18 -5.11 21.83
CA GLU A 26 -26.41 -5.56 23.20
C GLU A 26 -25.14 -5.43 24.07
N LYS A 27 -23.98 -5.72 23.49
CA LYS A 27 -22.66 -5.56 24.13
C LYS A 27 -22.19 -4.10 24.21
N GLY A 28 -22.89 -3.16 23.58
CA GLY A 28 -22.53 -1.75 23.55
C GLY A 28 -21.28 -1.46 22.71
N LEU A 29 -21.03 -2.25 21.67
CA LEU A 29 -19.94 -1.99 20.73
C LEU A 29 -20.29 -0.84 19.80
N SER A 30 -19.34 0.05 19.55
CA SER A 30 -19.45 1.16 18.60
C SER A 30 -19.15 0.73 17.16
N ALA A 31 -18.34 -0.35 16.98
CA ALA A 31 -18.04 -0.90 15.67
C ALA A 31 -17.70 -2.40 15.73
N ILE A 32 -18.03 -3.11 14.63
CA ILE A 32 -17.56 -4.49 14.37
C ILE A 32 -17.06 -4.61 12.94
N ALA A 33 -16.06 -5.47 12.70
CA ALA A 33 -15.65 -5.86 11.37
C ALA A 33 -16.07 -7.30 11.07
N LEU A 34 -16.86 -7.52 10.00
CA LEU A 34 -17.12 -8.87 9.52
C LEU A 34 -15.93 -9.34 8.69
N THR A 35 -15.25 -10.38 9.16
CA THR A 35 -13.97 -10.87 8.59
C THR A 35 -14.01 -12.36 8.31
N ASP A 36 -15.07 -12.83 7.68
CA ASP A 36 -15.26 -14.23 7.34
C ASP A 36 -14.10 -14.80 6.52
N HIS A 37 -13.75 -16.06 6.75
CA HIS A 37 -12.64 -16.73 6.09
C HIS A 37 -12.84 -16.86 4.58
N ASP A 38 -12.00 -16.17 3.79
CA ASP A 38 -11.93 -16.23 2.33
C ASP A 38 -13.26 -15.98 1.61
N THR A 39 -14.18 -15.22 2.21
CA THR A 39 -15.45 -14.84 1.59
C THR A 39 -15.87 -13.44 2.00
N VAL A 40 -16.64 -12.81 1.12
CA VAL A 40 -17.28 -11.49 1.34
C VAL A 40 -18.80 -11.57 1.15
N ASP A 41 -19.36 -12.79 1.03
CA ASP A 41 -20.75 -13.01 0.65
C ASP A 41 -21.73 -12.47 1.69
N GLY A 42 -21.32 -12.37 2.97
CA GLY A 42 -22.12 -11.78 4.05
C GLY A 42 -22.14 -10.26 4.09
N LEU A 43 -21.23 -9.58 3.35
CA LEU A 43 -21.02 -8.14 3.51
C LEU A 43 -22.22 -7.30 3.04
N ASP A 44 -22.81 -7.60 1.90
CA ASP A 44 -23.98 -6.84 1.44
C ASP A 44 -25.15 -6.94 2.43
N GLU A 45 -25.37 -8.11 3.01
CA GLU A 45 -26.46 -8.37 3.95
C GLU A 45 -26.24 -7.65 5.29
N ILE A 46 -25.03 -7.75 5.87
CA ILE A 46 -24.73 -7.09 7.15
C ILE A 46 -24.73 -5.57 7.03
N MET A 47 -24.19 -5.04 5.94
CA MET A 47 -24.16 -3.59 5.67
C MET A 47 -25.58 -3.02 5.51
N GLU A 48 -26.47 -3.73 4.82
CA GLU A 48 -27.85 -3.33 4.68
C GLU A 48 -28.61 -3.40 6.02
N TYR A 49 -28.41 -4.48 6.79
CA TYR A 49 -29.06 -4.66 8.09
C TYR A 49 -28.62 -3.64 9.14
N ALA A 50 -27.38 -3.18 9.08
CA ALA A 50 -26.84 -2.17 10.02
C ALA A 50 -27.28 -0.73 9.70
N LYS A 51 -27.88 -0.47 8.53
CA LYS A 51 -28.32 0.89 8.17
C LYS A 51 -29.26 1.49 9.20
N GLY A 52 -28.91 2.69 9.67
CA GLY A 52 -29.69 3.44 10.66
C GLY A 52 -29.56 2.93 12.10
N LYS A 53 -28.78 1.91 12.37
CA LYS A 53 -28.44 1.45 13.72
C LYS A 53 -27.22 2.21 14.25
N PRO A 54 -27.08 2.42 15.57
CA PRO A 54 -25.97 3.16 16.18
C PRO A 54 -24.69 2.29 16.31
N ILE A 55 -24.28 1.65 15.24
CA ILE A 55 -23.08 0.81 15.15
C ILE A 55 -22.46 0.97 13.76
N GLU A 56 -21.14 1.05 13.70
CA GLU A 56 -20.41 0.97 12.45
C GLU A 56 -20.10 -0.49 12.10
N VAL A 57 -20.46 -0.92 10.91
CA VAL A 57 -20.05 -2.22 10.38
C VAL A 57 -18.97 -1.99 9.33
N ILE A 58 -17.81 -2.64 9.53
CA ILE A 58 -16.63 -2.50 8.69
C ILE A 58 -16.59 -3.70 7.73
N PRO A 59 -16.58 -3.46 6.40
CA PRO A 59 -16.40 -4.52 5.44
C PRO A 59 -14.99 -5.10 5.52
N GLY A 60 -14.89 -6.38 5.78
CA GLY A 60 -13.61 -7.06 5.94
C GLY A 60 -13.60 -8.47 5.36
N ILE A 61 -12.46 -9.12 5.50
CA ILE A 61 -12.21 -10.51 5.15
C ILE A 61 -11.02 -11.02 5.96
N GLU A 62 -10.97 -12.31 6.29
CA GLU A 62 -9.77 -12.96 6.77
C GLU A 62 -9.24 -13.96 5.74
N PHE A 63 -8.14 -13.61 5.08
CA PHE A 63 -7.45 -14.52 4.18
C PHE A 63 -6.63 -15.56 4.94
N SER A 64 -6.91 -16.84 4.68
CA SER A 64 -6.09 -17.95 5.16
C SER A 64 -4.95 -18.20 4.17
N THR A 65 -3.73 -17.94 4.57
CA THR A 65 -2.53 -18.03 3.73
C THR A 65 -1.52 -19.01 4.30
N GLU A 66 -0.44 -19.29 3.58
CA GLU A 66 0.62 -20.20 4.01
C GLU A 66 1.99 -19.51 3.97
N TYR A 67 2.75 -19.65 5.05
CA TYR A 67 4.13 -19.18 5.15
C TYR A 67 5.01 -20.25 5.78
N GLU A 68 5.98 -20.78 5.01
CA GLU A 68 6.95 -21.79 5.44
C GLU A 68 6.30 -23.00 6.17
N GLY A 69 5.20 -23.53 5.62
CA GLY A 69 4.48 -24.68 6.16
C GLY A 69 3.56 -24.37 7.34
N LYS A 70 3.29 -23.10 7.63
CA LYS A 70 2.38 -22.64 8.67
C LYS A 70 1.20 -21.88 8.07
N ASP A 71 0.00 -22.09 8.63
CA ASP A 71 -1.12 -21.20 8.35
C ASP A 71 -0.83 -19.83 8.99
N VAL A 72 -0.92 -18.79 8.18
CA VAL A 72 -0.79 -17.38 8.57
C VAL A 72 -2.00 -16.64 8.02
N HIS A 73 -2.66 -15.86 8.84
CA HIS A 73 -3.87 -15.17 8.43
C HIS A 73 -3.65 -13.67 8.27
N ILE A 74 -4.26 -13.10 7.23
CA ILE A 74 -4.27 -11.66 6.98
C ILE A 74 -5.70 -11.16 6.96
N VAL A 75 -6.05 -10.31 7.91
CA VAL A 75 -7.32 -9.60 7.92
C VAL A 75 -7.23 -8.37 7.04
N GLY A 76 -8.21 -8.20 6.15
CA GLY A 76 -8.46 -6.97 5.39
C GLY A 76 -9.62 -6.21 6.00
N LEU A 77 -9.44 -4.92 6.27
CA LEU A 77 -10.49 -4.02 6.76
C LEU A 77 -10.77 -2.93 5.72
N TYR A 78 -12.01 -2.44 5.64
CA TYR A 78 -12.42 -1.38 4.70
C TYR A 78 -12.14 -1.69 3.22
N ILE A 79 -12.20 -2.97 2.84
CA ILE A 79 -11.98 -3.40 1.46
C ILE A 79 -13.12 -2.96 0.54
N ASP A 80 -12.80 -2.52 -0.68
CA ASP A 80 -13.79 -2.44 -1.75
C ASP A 80 -14.08 -3.83 -2.32
N TYR A 81 -14.94 -4.57 -1.61
CA TYR A 81 -15.34 -5.93 -1.99
C TYR A 81 -16.20 -5.98 -3.27
N LYS A 82 -16.60 -4.83 -3.82
CA LYS A 82 -17.33 -4.74 -5.09
C LYS A 82 -16.41 -4.59 -6.30
N CYS A 83 -15.14 -4.26 -6.07
CA CYS A 83 -14.13 -4.16 -7.11
C CYS A 83 -13.94 -5.49 -7.86
N GLU A 84 -14.03 -5.46 -9.19
CA GLU A 84 -13.95 -6.68 -10.02
C GLU A 84 -12.57 -7.35 -9.95
N THR A 85 -11.51 -6.58 -9.80
CA THR A 85 -10.16 -7.12 -9.59
C THR A 85 -10.11 -7.94 -8.30
N PHE A 86 -10.62 -7.40 -7.20
CA PHE A 86 -10.70 -8.10 -5.92
C PHE A 86 -11.52 -9.40 -6.02
N LYS A 87 -12.71 -9.35 -6.64
CA LYS A 87 -13.55 -10.53 -6.84
C LYS A 87 -12.87 -11.61 -7.68
N THR A 88 -12.07 -11.22 -8.67
CA THR A 88 -11.32 -12.17 -9.51
C THR A 88 -10.27 -12.90 -8.68
N TRP A 89 -9.49 -12.17 -7.89
CA TRP A 89 -8.51 -12.75 -6.97
C TRP A 89 -9.17 -13.65 -5.91
N LEU A 90 -10.30 -13.20 -5.34
CA LEU A 90 -11.01 -13.98 -4.33
C LEU A 90 -11.48 -15.33 -4.88
N ARG A 91 -11.93 -15.39 -6.13
CA ARG A 91 -12.28 -16.67 -6.79
C ARG A 91 -11.10 -17.63 -6.83
N ASP A 92 -9.90 -17.17 -7.21
CA ASP A 92 -8.69 -18.00 -7.23
C ASP A 92 -8.35 -18.54 -5.83
N PHE A 93 -8.54 -17.72 -4.78
CA PHE A 93 -8.39 -18.15 -3.39
C PHE A 93 -9.38 -19.24 -3.00
N VAL A 94 -10.65 -19.07 -3.33
CA VAL A 94 -11.71 -20.04 -3.03
C VAL A 94 -11.49 -21.35 -3.79
N ASP A 95 -11.14 -21.30 -5.07
CA ASP A 95 -10.87 -22.48 -5.89
C ASP A 95 -9.68 -23.30 -5.36
N SER A 96 -8.63 -22.61 -4.88
CA SER A 96 -7.50 -23.24 -4.20
C SER A 96 -7.95 -23.99 -2.94
N ARG A 97 -8.83 -23.35 -2.13
CA ARG A 97 -9.41 -23.98 -0.92
C ARG A 97 -10.25 -25.21 -1.25
N VAL A 98 -11.15 -25.11 -2.22
CA VAL A 98 -11.98 -26.24 -2.65
C VAL A 98 -11.11 -27.43 -3.08
N THR A 99 -10.09 -27.19 -3.89
CA THR A 99 -9.13 -28.21 -4.34
C THR A 99 -8.41 -28.87 -3.15
N ARG A 100 -7.91 -28.08 -2.20
CA ARG A 100 -7.28 -28.58 -0.97
C ARG A 100 -8.26 -29.42 -0.14
N ASN A 101 -9.47 -28.95 0.06
CA ASN A 101 -10.47 -29.60 0.89
C ASN A 101 -10.87 -30.98 0.34
N LYS A 102 -11.01 -31.11 -0.99
CA LYS A 102 -11.22 -32.41 -1.65
C LYS A 102 -10.06 -33.38 -1.39
N LYS A 103 -8.81 -32.90 -1.45
CA LYS A 103 -7.63 -33.71 -1.12
C LYS A 103 -7.60 -34.10 0.38
N ILE A 104 -8.05 -33.24 1.31
CA ILE A 104 -8.19 -33.56 2.73
C ILE A 104 -9.23 -34.69 2.93
N CYS A 105 -10.36 -34.67 2.25
CA CYS A 105 -11.36 -35.74 2.30
C CYS A 105 -10.76 -37.09 1.90
N ILE A 106 -9.95 -37.12 0.85
CA ILE A 106 -9.24 -38.36 0.41
C ILE A 106 -8.33 -38.86 1.54
N LYS A 107 -7.48 -37.99 2.11
CA LYS A 107 -6.57 -38.37 3.18
C LYS A 107 -7.31 -38.84 4.44
N LEU A 108 -8.38 -38.16 4.85
CA LEU A 108 -9.21 -38.58 5.97
C LEU A 108 -9.80 -39.98 5.74
N THR A 109 -10.27 -40.27 4.53
CA THR A 109 -10.78 -41.60 4.15
C THR A 109 -9.68 -42.66 4.23
N GLU A 110 -8.46 -42.40 3.76
CA GLU A 110 -7.29 -43.28 3.88
C GLU A 110 -6.92 -43.54 5.36
N HIS A 111 -7.21 -42.61 6.28
CA HIS A 111 -6.96 -42.74 7.72
C HIS A 111 -8.17 -43.26 8.51
N GLY A 112 -9.15 -43.86 7.83
CA GLY A 112 -10.32 -44.48 8.45
C GLY A 112 -11.45 -43.54 8.87
N CYS A 113 -11.41 -42.30 8.40
CA CYS A 113 -12.45 -41.30 8.62
C CYS A 113 -13.06 -40.88 7.28
N PRO A 114 -13.93 -41.70 6.65
CA PRO A 114 -14.51 -41.36 5.36
C PRO A 114 -15.33 -40.06 5.43
N VAL A 115 -14.96 -39.10 4.58
CA VAL A 115 -15.59 -37.79 4.46
C VAL A 115 -15.82 -37.51 2.98
N ASP A 116 -17.07 -37.18 2.63
CA ASP A 116 -17.43 -36.68 1.30
C ASP A 116 -17.50 -35.15 1.34
N TYR A 117 -16.82 -34.48 0.42
CA TYR A 117 -16.83 -33.02 0.31
C TYR A 117 -18.23 -32.47 0.02
N ASP A 118 -19.01 -33.14 -0.84
CA ASP A 118 -20.37 -32.72 -1.16
C ASP A 118 -21.33 -32.88 0.03
N GLU A 119 -21.07 -33.82 0.94
CA GLU A 119 -21.82 -33.95 2.21
C GLU A 119 -21.51 -32.75 3.13
N LEU A 120 -20.24 -32.32 3.21
CA LEU A 120 -19.85 -31.13 3.95
C LEU A 120 -20.54 -29.87 3.39
N VAL A 121 -20.51 -29.67 2.08
CA VAL A 121 -21.15 -28.50 1.44
C VAL A 121 -22.65 -28.47 1.68
N LYS A 122 -23.32 -29.64 1.63
CA LYS A 122 -24.76 -29.73 1.96
C LYS A 122 -25.06 -29.46 3.42
N ARG A 123 -24.13 -29.78 4.30
CA ARG A 123 -24.26 -29.56 5.75
C ARG A 123 -24.13 -28.10 6.14
N TYR A 124 -23.30 -27.35 5.41
CA TYR A 124 -23.01 -25.93 5.63
C TYR A 124 -23.30 -25.13 4.36
N PRO A 125 -24.59 -24.98 4.00
CA PRO A 125 -24.98 -24.34 2.74
C PRO A 125 -24.60 -22.85 2.75
N GLY A 126 -23.92 -22.41 1.68
CA GLY A 126 -23.44 -21.03 1.55
C GLY A 126 -22.16 -20.69 2.31
N ALA A 127 -21.66 -21.58 3.16
CA ALA A 127 -20.43 -21.32 3.92
C ALA A 127 -19.18 -21.76 3.15
N VAL A 128 -18.11 -21.02 3.31
CA VAL A 128 -16.76 -21.46 2.91
C VAL A 128 -16.29 -22.56 3.86
N ILE A 129 -16.05 -23.76 3.35
CA ILE A 129 -15.65 -24.91 4.19
C ILE A 129 -14.23 -24.70 4.73
N THR A 130 -14.12 -24.58 6.06
CA THR A 130 -12.87 -24.45 6.82
C THR A 130 -12.50 -25.77 7.51
N ARG A 131 -11.30 -25.86 8.11
CA ARG A 131 -10.91 -27.01 8.95
C ARG A 131 -11.81 -27.18 10.17
N ALA A 132 -12.41 -26.12 10.68
CA ALA A 132 -13.38 -26.19 11.77
C ALA A 132 -14.62 -26.99 11.38
N HIS A 133 -15.10 -26.89 10.15
CA HIS A 133 -16.20 -27.72 9.63
C HIS A 133 -15.83 -29.18 9.55
N PHE A 134 -14.61 -29.50 9.11
CA PHE A 134 -14.10 -30.89 9.17
C PHE A 134 -14.07 -31.43 10.59
N ALA A 135 -13.56 -30.64 11.55
CA ALA A 135 -13.53 -31.05 12.95
C ALA A 135 -14.93 -31.32 13.51
N ALA A 136 -15.89 -30.42 13.23
CA ALA A 136 -17.28 -30.60 13.65
C ALA A 136 -17.91 -31.86 13.02
N PHE A 137 -17.66 -32.09 11.72
CA PHE A 137 -18.15 -33.27 11.00
C PHE A 137 -17.54 -34.58 11.56
N LEU A 138 -16.24 -34.61 11.85
CA LEU A 138 -15.57 -35.78 12.44
C LEU A 138 -16.12 -36.11 13.85
N MET A 139 -16.46 -35.08 14.63
CA MET A 139 -17.12 -35.24 15.91
C MET A 139 -18.54 -35.81 15.78
N GLU A 140 -19.34 -35.24 14.86
CA GLU A 140 -20.72 -35.69 14.62
C GLU A 140 -20.76 -37.16 14.19
N LYS A 141 -19.80 -37.58 13.34
CA LYS A 141 -19.67 -38.96 12.89
C LYS A 141 -19.05 -39.88 13.95
N GLY A 142 -18.60 -39.34 15.09
CA GLY A 142 -18.01 -40.11 16.20
C GLY A 142 -16.59 -40.60 15.98
N TYR A 143 -15.86 -40.04 14.98
CA TYR A 143 -14.46 -40.37 14.73
C TYR A 143 -13.50 -39.77 15.76
N VAL A 144 -13.90 -38.65 16.39
CA VAL A 144 -13.19 -37.95 17.46
C VAL A 144 -14.18 -37.52 18.55
N LYS A 145 -13.66 -37.25 19.76
CA LYS A 145 -14.47 -36.83 20.93
C LYS A 145 -14.52 -35.32 21.09
N SER A 146 -13.55 -34.61 20.54
CA SER A 146 -13.48 -33.14 20.61
C SER A 146 -12.86 -32.55 19.33
N ARG A 147 -13.00 -31.24 19.15
CA ARG A 147 -12.35 -30.51 18.05
C ARG A 147 -10.83 -30.55 18.20
N GLU A 148 -10.32 -30.36 19.40
CA GLU A 148 -8.88 -30.46 19.69
C GLU A 148 -8.35 -31.82 19.22
N GLU A 149 -9.06 -32.92 19.54
CA GLU A 149 -8.66 -34.26 19.07
C GLU A 149 -8.65 -34.36 17.53
N ALA A 150 -9.61 -33.71 16.84
CA ALA A 150 -9.62 -33.70 15.37
C ALA A 150 -8.39 -32.98 14.80
N PHE A 151 -8.02 -31.85 15.36
CA PHE A 151 -6.82 -31.11 14.95
C PHE A 151 -5.55 -31.88 15.29
N ASP A 152 -5.40 -32.39 16.51
CA ASP A 152 -4.19 -33.10 16.94
C ASP A 152 -3.93 -34.37 16.13
N ARG A 153 -4.99 -35.15 15.83
CA ARG A 153 -4.85 -36.45 15.18
C ARG A 153 -4.89 -36.43 13.66
N TYR A 154 -5.59 -35.47 13.05
CA TYR A 154 -5.90 -35.55 11.61
C TYR A 154 -5.59 -34.29 10.80
N ILE A 155 -6.10 -33.12 11.21
CA ILE A 155 -6.22 -31.94 10.31
C ILE A 155 -5.45 -30.68 10.78
N GLY A 156 -4.81 -30.75 11.96
CA GLY A 156 -3.97 -29.64 12.44
C GLY A 156 -2.60 -29.60 11.76
N ASP A 157 -1.85 -28.56 12.04
CA ASP A 157 -0.50 -28.39 11.50
C ASP A 157 0.38 -29.58 11.86
N ASN A 158 1.05 -30.15 10.86
CA ASN A 158 1.86 -31.38 10.95
C ASN A 158 1.07 -32.68 11.20
N ALA A 159 -0.26 -32.66 11.25
CA ALA A 159 -1.07 -33.87 11.33
C ALA A 159 -1.14 -34.59 9.96
N PRO A 160 -1.41 -35.92 9.91
CA PRO A 160 -1.27 -36.72 8.69
C PRO A 160 -2.18 -36.31 7.53
N CYS A 161 -3.35 -35.72 7.81
CA CYS A 161 -4.27 -35.24 6.78
C CYS A 161 -4.13 -33.73 6.51
N PHE A 162 -3.19 -33.07 7.18
CA PHE A 162 -2.87 -31.68 6.87
C PHE A 162 -2.32 -31.54 5.45
N LEU A 163 -2.79 -30.56 4.73
CA LEU A 163 -2.27 -30.14 3.43
C LEU A 163 -2.10 -28.62 3.43
N PRO A 164 -0.89 -28.11 3.16
CA PRO A 164 -0.69 -26.68 2.99
C PRO A 164 -1.51 -26.16 1.81
N ARG A 165 -1.79 -24.89 1.80
CA ARG A 165 -2.40 -24.21 0.65
C ARG A 165 -1.31 -23.89 -0.36
N GLU A 166 -1.33 -24.56 -1.51
CA GLU A 166 -0.43 -24.23 -2.61
C GLU A 166 -0.81 -22.86 -3.20
N LYS A 167 0.15 -21.95 -3.34
CA LYS A 167 0.10 -20.68 -4.09
C LYS A 167 -0.58 -19.48 -3.45
N VAL A 168 -0.99 -19.49 -2.19
CA VAL A 168 -1.55 -18.31 -1.53
C VAL A 168 -0.64 -17.89 -0.39
N THR A 169 0.10 -16.82 -0.61
CA THR A 169 1.04 -16.29 0.39
C THR A 169 0.46 -15.09 1.14
N PRO A 170 0.94 -14.78 2.36
CA PRO A 170 0.56 -13.55 3.05
C PRO A 170 0.82 -12.28 2.22
N LYS A 171 1.88 -12.28 1.40
CA LYS A 171 2.21 -11.18 0.49
C LYS A 171 1.14 -10.95 -0.57
N ASP A 172 0.60 -12.04 -1.15
CA ASP A 172 -0.52 -11.94 -2.11
C ASP A 172 -1.76 -11.34 -1.44
N ALA A 173 -2.08 -11.78 -0.22
CA ALA A 173 -3.22 -11.24 0.53
C ALA A 173 -3.06 -9.74 0.83
N ILE A 174 -1.87 -9.31 1.30
CA ILE A 174 -1.55 -7.90 1.54
C ILE A 174 -1.74 -7.08 0.27
N ARG A 175 -1.20 -7.55 -0.87
CA ARG A 175 -1.32 -6.87 -2.16
C ARG A 175 -2.79 -6.72 -2.59
N ILE A 176 -3.57 -7.80 -2.53
CA ILE A 176 -4.99 -7.80 -2.92
C ILE A 176 -5.81 -6.85 -2.05
N ILE A 177 -5.60 -6.86 -0.72
CA ILE A 177 -6.27 -5.95 0.21
C ILE A 177 -5.89 -4.50 -0.11
N SER A 178 -4.62 -4.23 -0.36
CA SER A 178 -4.12 -2.88 -0.68
C SER A 178 -4.66 -2.38 -2.02
N GLU A 179 -4.72 -3.22 -3.06
CA GLU A 179 -5.33 -2.90 -4.36
C GLU A 179 -6.83 -2.61 -4.23
N ALA A 180 -7.52 -3.27 -3.30
CA ALA A 180 -8.92 -2.98 -2.96
C ALA A 180 -9.09 -1.77 -2.03
N GLY A 181 -8.06 -0.97 -1.79
CA GLY A 181 -8.10 0.21 -0.92
C GLY A 181 -8.31 -0.11 0.56
N GLY A 182 -8.10 -1.36 0.97
CA GLY A 182 -8.28 -1.83 2.33
C GLY A 182 -7.00 -1.82 3.16
N ILE A 183 -7.16 -2.00 4.46
CA ILE A 183 -6.09 -2.03 5.46
C ILE A 183 -5.74 -3.48 5.78
N SER A 184 -4.50 -3.90 5.52
CA SER A 184 -4.02 -5.25 5.81
C SER A 184 -3.47 -5.37 7.24
N ILE A 185 -3.93 -6.39 7.98
CA ILE A 185 -3.58 -6.66 9.38
C ILE A 185 -3.10 -8.10 9.51
N LEU A 186 -1.93 -8.32 10.11
CA LEU A 186 -1.48 -9.67 10.49
C LEU A 186 -2.31 -10.14 11.68
N ALA A 187 -3.14 -11.16 11.47
CA ALA A 187 -4.07 -11.68 12.47
C ALA A 187 -3.35 -12.58 13.49
N HIS A 188 -3.73 -12.48 14.75
CA HIS A 188 -3.36 -13.35 15.89
C HIS A 188 -1.96 -14.03 15.83
N PRO A 189 -0.84 -13.28 15.60
CA PRO A 189 0.49 -13.85 15.32
C PRO A 189 1.05 -14.79 16.41
N VAL A 190 0.65 -14.66 17.65
CA VAL A 190 1.08 -15.56 18.74
C VAL A 190 0.57 -16.99 18.54
N LEU A 191 -0.59 -17.15 17.87
CA LEU A 191 -1.18 -18.48 17.62
C LEU A 191 -0.37 -19.33 16.63
N TYR A 192 0.52 -18.73 15.85
CA TYR A 192 1.39 -19.49 14.94
C TYR A 192 2.44 -20.32 15.66
N LYS A 193 2.65 -20.07 16.96
CA LYS A 193 3.65 -20.79 17.78
C LYS A 193 5.03 -20.83 17.12
N MET A 194 5.42 -19.71 16.53
CA MET A 194 6.74 -19.48 15.96
C MET A 194 7.71 -19.07 17.06
N SER A 195 9.01 -19.31 16.87
CA SER A 195 10.02 -18.66 17.71
C SER A 195 10.05 -17.15 17.44
N ASP A 196 10.51 -16.36 18.44
CA ASP A 196 10.59 -14.90 18.30
C ASP A 196 11.37 -14.48 17.03
N ALA A 197 12.49 -15.14 16.74
CA ALA A 197 13.29 -14.84 15.54
C ALA A 197 12.54 -15.14 14.23
N ARG A 198 11.68 -16.18 14.21
CA ARG A 198 10.89 -16.52 13.02
C ARG A 198 9.71 -15.58 12.85
N LEU A 199 9.08 -15.19 13.97
CA LEU A 199 8.00 -14.20 13.94
C LEU A 199 8.53 -12.84 13.53
N ASP A 200 9.69 -12.40 14.06
CA ASP A 200 10.36 -11.16 13.67
C ASP A 200 10.67 -11.14 12.16
N LYS A 201 11.22 -12.25 11.62
CA LYS A 201 11.46 -12.39 10.18
C LYS A 201 10.18 -12.24 9.36
N LEU A 202 9.10 -12.92 9.76
CA LEU A 202 7.79 -12.85 9.10
C LEU A 202 7.28 -11.41 9.10
N VAL A 203 7.22 -10.76 10.27
CA VAL A 203 6.69 -9.39 10.40
C VAL A 203 7.49 -8.41 9.55
N ARG A 204 8.82 -8.52 9.55
CA ARG A 204 9.70 -7.69 8.70
C ARG A 204 9.39 -7.87 7.22
N GLU A 205 9.33 -9.13 6.75
CA GLU A 205 9.05 -9.42 5.33
C GLU A 205 7.67 -8.90 4.90
N LEU A 206 6.66 -8.99 5.77
CA LEU A 206 5.32 -8.49 5.48
C LEU A 206 5.23 -6.96 5.55
N ALA A 207 5.94 -6.33 6.49
CA ALA A 207 6.06 -4.87 6.55
C ALA A 207 6.77 -4.32 5.29
N ASP A 208 7.75 -5.07 4.75
CA ASP A 208 8.41 -4.71 3.49
C ASP A 208 7.46 -4.79 2.28
N GLU A 209 6.46 -5.68 2.32
CA GLU A 209 5.42 -5.80 1.29
C GLU A 209 4.22 -4.85 1.49
N GLY A 210 4.23 -4.01 2.52
CA GLY A 210 3.18 -3.02 2.77
C GLY A 210 2.08 -3.48 3.75
N LEU A 211 2.36 -4.43 4.64
CA LEU A 211 1.48 -4.71 5.78
C LEU A 211 1.30 -3.43 6.59
N ILE A 212 0.05 -3.07 6.89
CA ILE A 212 -0.29 -1.82 7.58
C ILE A 212 -0.35 -2.02 9.09
N GLY A 213 -0.89 -3.13 9.56
CA GLY A 213 -1.07 -3.34 10.98
C GLY A 213 -0.89 -4.77 11.46
N ILE A 214 -0.93 -4.94 12.77
CA ILE A 214 -0.80 -6.23 13.45
C ILE A 214 -1.78 -6.33 14.62
N GLU A 215 -2.40 -7.47 14.78
CA GLU A 215 -3.35 -7.73 15.87
C GLU A 215 -2.60 -7.95 17.19
N ALA A 216 -2.55 -6.89 18.01
CA ALA A 216 -1.86 -6.88 19.29
C ALA A 216 -2.78 -7.08 20.49
N LEU A 217 -4.10 -6.90 20.29
CA LEU A 217 -5.14 -7.15 21.30
C LEU A 217 -6.01 -8.31 20.82
N TYR A 218 -5.90 -9.44 21.49
CA TYR A 218 -6.58 -10.67 21.09
C TYR A 218 -7.02 -11.50 22.28
N SER A 219 -8.12 -12.27 22.14
CA SER A 219 -8.82 -12.99 23.22
C SER A 219 -7.94 -13.83 24.12
N THR A 220 -6.91 -14.48 23.60
CA THR A 220 -6.07 -15.43 24.37
C THR A 220 -4.70 -14.88 24.77
N TYR A 221 -4.42 -13.61 24.44
CA TYR A 221 -3.11 -13.02 24.70
C TYR A 221 -2.91 -12.70 26.19
N THR A 222 -1.75 -13.06 26.68
CA THR A 222 -1.28 -12.58 27.98
C THR A 222 -0.78 -11.13 27.87
N ALA A 223 -0.63 -10.46 29.00
CA ALA A 223 0.00 -9.13 29.01
C ALA A 223 1.44 -9.14 28.46
N GLY A 224 2.12 -10.30 28.51
CA GLY A 224 3.44 -10.49 27.88
C GLY A 224 3.34 -10.50 26.36
N ASP A 225 2.39 -11.25 25.81
CA ASP A 225 2.14 -11.31 24.35
C ASP A 225 1.78 -9.93 23.80
N VAL A 226 0.86 -9.22 24.46
CA VAL A 226 0.48 -7.86 24.07
C VAL A 226 1.69 -6.93 24.01
N ARG A 227 2.57 -6.96 25.02
CA ARG A 227 3.80 -6.12 25.00
C ARG A 227 4.74 -6.53 23.88
N HIS A 228 4.92 -7.82 23.64
CA HIS A 228 5.80 -8.33 22.61
C HIS A 228 5.31 -7.90 21.22
N ILE A 229 4.02 -8.10 20.90
CA ILE A 229 3.46 -7.71 19.61
C ILE A 229 3.45 -6.20 19.42
N LYS A 230 3.15 -5.40 20.46
CA LYS A 230 3.28 -3.93 20.41
C LYS A 230 4.72 -3.48 20.15
N SER A 231 5.71 -4.20 20.68
CA SER A 231 7.13 -3.92 20.42
C SER A 231 7.49 -4.18 18.94
N LEU A 232 7.00 -5.30 18.38
CA LEU A 232 7.17 -5.59 16.94
C LEU A 232 6.46 -4.56 16.07
N ALA A 233 5.24 -4.16 16.42
CA ALA A 233 4.51 -3.11 15.72
C ALA A 233 5.34 -1.82 15.66
N ASN A 234 5.87 -1.36 16.78
CA ASN A 234 6.70 -0.15 16.85
C ASN A 234 8.02 -0.30 16.06
N GLN A 235 8.67 -1.47 16.14
CA GLN A 235 9.93 -1.74 15.42
C GLN A 235 9.78 -1.66 13.91
N TYR A 236 8.64 -2.11 13.38
CA TYR A 236 8.37 -2.18 11.92
C TYR A 236 7.38 -1.12 11.45
N ASN A 237 7.12 -0.09 12.25
CA ASN A 237 6.18 0.98 11.92
C ASN A 237 4.81 0.43 11.50
N LEU A 238 4.21 -0.46 12.29
CA LEU A 238 2.88 -1.01 12.05
C LEU A 238 1.87 -0.42 13.01
N LEU A 239 0.64 -0.22 12.52
CA LEU A 239 -0.49 0.14 13.35
C LEU A 239 -0.95 -1.06 14.19
N ILE A 240 -1.64 -0.77 15.29
CA ILE A 240 -2.20 -1.80 16.17
C ILE A 240 -3.65 -2.04 15.79
N SER A 241 -4.03 -3.31 15.74
CA SER A 241 -5.41 -3.77 15.65
C SER A 241 -5.74 -4.71 16.82
N GLY A 242 -7.01 -5.08 16.91
CA GLY A 242 -7.47 -6.08 17.87
C GLY A 242 -8.84 -6.64 17.52
N GLY A 243 -9.09 -7.85 17.93
CA GLY A 243 -10.36 -8.55 17.72
C GLY A 243 -10.55 -9.72 18.70
N SER A 244 -11.80 -10.09 18.89
CA SER A 244 -12.11 -11.26 19.72
C SER A 244 -11.90 -12.56 18.95
N ASP A 245 -11.99 -12.53 17.64
CA ASP A 245 -12.06 -13.71 16.78
C ASP A 245 -13.28 -14.59 17.19
N PHE A 246 -14.41 -13.91 17.35
CA PHE A 246 -15.68 -14.51 17.78
C PHE A 246 -16.25 -15.44 16.73
N HIS A 247 -16.62 -16.67 17.15
CA HIS A 247 -17.23 -17.69 16.29
C HIS A 247 -18.52 -18.27 16.90
N GLY A 248 -19.07 -17.63 17.94
CA GLY A 248 -20.24 -18.13 18.66
C GLY A 248 -19.99 -19.51 19.29
N ALA A 249 -20.91 -20.46 19.10
CA ALA A 249 -20.81 -21.80 19.68
C ALA A 249 -19.59 -22.60 19.22
N ASN A 250 -18.92 -22.20 18.15
CA ASN A 250 -17.71 -22.85 17.68
C ASN A 250 -16.47 -22.51 18.52
N LYS A 251 -16.47 -21.35 19.21
CA LYS A 251 -15.49 -20.96 20.22
C LYS A 251 -16.20 -20.48 21.49
N PRO A 252 -16.87 -21.37 22.25
CA PRO A 252 -17.86 -21.00 23.30
C PRO A 252 -17.27 -20.26 24.51
N LYS A 253 -15.94 -20.18 24.61
CA LYS A 253 -15.25 -19.43 25.67
C LYS A 253 -14.87 -18.02 25.24
N ILE A 254 -15.06 -17.68 23.97
CA ILE A 254 -14.74 -16.36 23.40
C ILE A 254 -16.05 -15.62 23.17
N ASP A 255 -16.21 -14.50 23.84
CA ASP A 255 -17.37 -13.64 23.72
C ASP A 255 -17.06 -12.41 22.86
N LEU A 256 -18.04 -11.92 22.13
CA LEU A 256 -17.93 -10.77 21.24
C LEU A 256 -17.47 -9.53 22.02
N GLY A 257 -16.45 -8.84 21.51
CA GLY A 257 -15.86 -7.63 22.09
C GLY A 257 -15.03 -7.84 23.34
N THR A 258 -15.28 -8.90 24.12
CA THR A 258 -14.65 -9.13 25.44
C THR A 258 -13.75 -10.37 25.51
N GLY A 259 -13.72 -11.19 24.46
CA GLY A 259 -12.89 -12.38 24.39
C GLY A 259 -13.16 -13.35 25.55
N HIS A 260 -12.14 -13.65 26.35
CA HIS A 260 -12.28 -14.42 27.59
C HIS A 260 -12.79 -13.57 28.78
N GLY A 261 -13.42 -12.42 28.54
CA GLY A 261 -13.98 -11.52 29.53
C GLY A 261 -13.06 -10.37 29.98
N SER A 262 -11.85 -10.28 29.46
CA SER A 262 -10.88 -9.22 29.80
C SER A 262 -10.32 -8.48 28.59
N LEU A 263 -10.74 -8.83 27.39
CA LEU A 263 -10.34 -8.11 26.18
C LEU A 263 -11.05 -6.75 26.15
N GLU A 264 -10.29 -5.71 25.89
CA GLU A 264 -10.79 -4.35 25.71
C GLU A 264 -10.05 -3.75 24.51
N ILE A 265 -10.80 -3.37 23.46
CA ILE A 265 -10.26 -2.78 22.25
C ILE A 265 -10.82 -1.36 22.18
N PRO A 266 -9.98 -0.34 22.44
CA PRO A 266 -10.43 1.06 22.49
C PRO A 266 -10.74 1.62 21.11
N ASP A 267 -11.69 2.56 21.03
CA ASP A 267 -12.15 3.21 19.79
C ASP A 267 -11.04 4.00 19.08
N GLU A 268 -10.02 4.44 19.83
CA GLU A 268 -8.85 5.15 19.32
C GLU A 268 -8.08 4.32 18.28
N ILE A 269 -8.07 2.98 18.43
CA ILE A 269 -7.46 2.09 17.44
C ILE A 269 -8.14 2.24 16.08
N LEU A 270 -9.47 2.27 16.06
CA LEU A 270 -10.22 2.48 14.83
C LEU A 270 -9.98 3.87 14.24
N THR A 271 -9.87 4.88 15.09
CA THR A 271 -9.56 6.25 14.68
C THR A 271 -8.21 6.34 13.96
N GLU A 272 -7.18 5.67 14.50
CA GLU A 272 -5.87 5.61 13.85
C GLU A 272 -5.91 4.83 12.52
N LEU A 273 -6.58 3.68 12.49
CA LEU A 273 -6.75 2.91 11.25
C LEU A 273 -7.49 3.70 10.15
N LYS A 274 -8.48 4.49 10.52
CA LYS A 274 -9.23 5.32 9.56
C LYS A 274 -8.40 6.40 8.87
N LYS A 275 -7.29 6.83 9.46
CA LYS A 275 -6.37 7.78 8.80
C LYS A 275 -5.78 7.21 7.50
N CYS A 276 -5.71 5.87 7.37
CA CYS A 276 -5.26 5.20 6.16
C CYS A 276 -6.30 5.22 5.02
N LEU A 277 -7.52 5.73 5.26
CA LEU A 277 -8.61 5.67 4.28
C LEU A 277 -8.73 6.92 3.40
N ALA A 278 -7.92 7.95 3.65
CA ALA A 278 -7.84 9.12 2.78
C ALA A 278 -7.40 8.73 1.37
N TYR A 279 -7.90 9.41 0.38
CA TYR A 279 -7.38 9.32 -0.98
C TYR A 279 -6.20 10.27 -1.16
N TYR A 280 -5.19 9.80 -1.89
CA TYR A 280 -3.99 10.56 -2.21
C TYR A 280 -3.89 10.76 -3.72
N VAL A 281 -3.74 12.01 -4.14
CA VAL A 281 -3.47 12.36 -5.54
C VAL A 281 -2.02 12.81 -5.65
N PHE A 282 -1.19 11.98 -6.26
CA PHE A 282 0.18 12.29 -6.65
C PHE A 282 0.13 12.91 -8.04
N SER A 283 0.49 14.18 -8.17
CA SER A 283 0.40 14.88 -9.45
C SER A 283 1.74 15.45 -9.87
N ASP A 284 2.14 15.17 -11.10
CA ASP A 284 3.12 16.04 -11.75
C ASP A 284 2.57 17.47 -11.82
N MET A 285 3.48 18.42 -11.98
CA MET A 285 3.14 19.84 -11.97
C MET A 285 3.03 20.40 -13.39
N ASP A 286 4.13 20.40 -14.12
CA ASP A 286 4.29 21.11 -15.39
C ASP A 286 3.62 20.36 -16.55
N GLY A 287 2.52 20.85 -17.06
CA GLY A 287 1.77 20.19 -18.13
C GLY A 287 0.75 19.16 -17.62
N THR A 288 0.60 19.02 -16.30
CA THR A 288 -0.35 18.12 -15.64
C THR A 288 -1.27 18.88 -14.69
N LEU A 289 -0.75 19.38 -13.57
CA LEU A 289 -1.55 20.11 -12.56
C LEU A 289 -1.83 21.55 -13.01
N PHE A 290 -0.89 22.15 -13.74
CA PHE A 290 -1.05 23.47 -14.35
C PHE A 290 -0.30 23.57 -15.70
N ASP A 291 -0.65 24.60 -16.46
CA ASP A 291 -0.10 24.88 -17.78
C ASP A 291 1.33 25.47 -17.71
N GLU A 292 1.87 25.85 -18.86
CA GLU A 292 3.22 26.45 -18.98
C GLU A 292 3.38 27.77 -18.20
N LYS A 293 2.30 28.42 -17.77
CA LYS A 293 2.32 29.67 -17.00
C LYS A 293 2.45 29.43 -15.51
N CYS A 294 2.36 28.19 -15.05
CA CYS A 294 2.39 27.78 -13.64
C CYS A 294 1.32 28.48 -12.78
N VAL A 295 0.12 28.67 -13.33
CA VAL A 295 -1.00 29.34 -12.65
C VAL A 295 -2.16 28.38 -12.49
N PHE A 296 -2.66 28.26 -11.27
CA PHE A 296 -3.93 27.54 -11.01
C PHE A 296 -5.11 28.44 -11.34
N SER A 297 -6.11 27.93 -12.05
CA SER A 297 -7.40 28.61 -12.16
C SER A 297 -8.11 28.64 -10.78
N ASP A 298 -8.97 29.64 -10.57
CA ASP A 298 -9.76 29.69 -9.33
C ASP A 298 -10.66 28.43 -9.17
N ALA A 299 -11.19 27.92 -10.27
CA ALA A 299 -12.02 26.72 -10.26
C ALA A 299 -11.24 25.47 -9.84
N LEU A 300 -9.99 25.33 -10.27
CA LEU A 300 -9.12 24.23 -9.86
C LEU A 300 -8.70 24.36 -8.38
N LYS A 301 -8.37 25.60 -7.93
CA LYS A 301 -8.08 25.88 -6.52
C LYS A 301 -9.22 25.47 -5.61
N ASP A 302 -10.45 25.86 -5.95
CA ASP A 302 -11.64 25.51 -5.17
C ASP A 302 -11.87 24.00 -5.13
N SER A 303 -11.68 23.29 -6.23
CA SER A 303 -11.80 21.83 -6.28
C SER A 303 -10.74 21.13 -5.41
N ILE A 304 -9.48 21.59 -5.45
CA ILE A 304 -8.40 21.05 -4.61
C ILE A 304 -8.68 21.34 -3.13
N ARG A 305 -9.10 22.54 -2.77
CA ARG A 305 -9.47 22.87 -1.38
C ARG A 305 -10.61 22.00 -0.88
N GLY A 306 -11.68 21.84 -1.67
CA GLY A 306 -12.79 20.95 -1.33
C GLY A 306 -12.37 19.49 -1.19
N PHE A 307 -11.45 19.01 -2.00
CA PHE A 307 -10.87 17.67 -1.89
C PHE A 307 -10.11 17.50 -0.56
N VAL A 308 -9.32 18.47 -0.16
CA VAL A 308 -8.57 18.46 1.12
C VAL A 308 -9.53 18.60 2.32
N GLU A 309 -10.57 19.41 2.22
CA GLU A 309 -11.60 19.55 3.27
C GLU A 309 -12.36 18.24 3.52
N ARG A 310 -12.46 17.37 2.51
CA ARG A 310 -13.00 16.01 2.66
C ARG A 310 -12.02 15.01 3.30
N GLY A 311 -10.83 15.49 3.74
CA GLY A 311 -9.80 14.68 4.40
C GLY A 311 -8.84 13.97 3.45
N ASN A 312 -8.84 14.31 2.17
CA ASN A 312 -7.94 13.74 1.16
C ASN A 312 -6.65 14.57 1.00
N VAL A 313 -5.65 14.06 0.32
CA VAL A 313 -4.32 14.67 0.26
C VAL A 313 -3.80 14.82 -1.17
N LEU A 314 -3.40 16.04 -1.53
CA LEU A 314 -2.64 16.30 -2.76
C LEU A 314 -1.14 16.25 -2.44
N VAL A 315 -0.39 15.45 -3.20
CA VAL A 315 1.07 15.33 -3.10
C VAL A 315 1.70 15.70 -4.44
N PRO A 316 2.19 16.94 -4.62
CA PRO A 316 2.94 17.31 -5.81
C PRO A 316 4.16 16.41 -5.99
N THR A 317 4.34 15.87 -7.20
CA THR A 317 5.36 14.87 -7.51
C THR A 317 6.10 15.28 -8.78
N THR A 318 7.25 15.95 -8.64
CA THR A 318 7.87 16.70 -9.72
C THR A 318 9.37 16.44 -9.88
N GLY A 319 9.89 16.69 -11.08
CA GLY A 319 11.32 16.78 -11.35
C GLY A 319 11.99 18.05 -10.79
N ARG A 320 11.21 19.07 -10.40
CA ARG A 320 11.74 20.32 -9.85
C ARG A 320 12.47 20.11 -8.52
N PRO A 321 13.49 20.94 -8.18
CA PRO A 321 13.99 21.06 -6.81
C PRO A 321 12.91 21.60 -5.86
N TYR A 322 13.07 21.38 -4.55
CA TYR A 322 12.08 21.77 -3.53
C TYR A 322 11.68 23.25 -3.60
N LYS A 323 12.67 24.17 -3.63
CA LYS A 323 12.38 25.62 -3.71
C LYS A 323 11.59 25.99 -4.96
N GLY A 324 11.92 25.41 -6.11
CA GLY A 324 11.18 25.64 -7.35
C GLY A 324 9.76 25.07 -7.30
N THR A 325 9.55 24.04 -6.49
CA THR A 325 8.23 23.45 -6.25
C THR A 325 7.40 24.32 -5.32
N ILE A 326 7.90 24.62 -4.13
CA ILE A 326 7.12 25.34 -3.11
C ILE A 326 6.81 26.76 -3.52
N ASN A 327 7.72 27.45 -4.22
CA ASN A 327 7.48 28.82 -4.71
C ASN A 327 6.26 28.88 -5.64
N ALA A 328 6.07 27.88 -6.51
CA ALA A 328 4.89 27.83 -7.37
C ALA A 328 3.58 27.72 -6.57
N PHE A 329 3.58 26.99 -5.45
CA PHE A 329 2.41 26.91 -4.56
C PHE A 329 2.20 28.19 -3.73
N ILE A 330 3.29 28.84 -3.27
CA ILE A 330 3.23 30.12 -2.54
C ILE A 330 2.67 31.22 -3.46
N GLU A 331 3.19 31.36 -4.67
CA GLU A 331 2.76 32.36 -5.66
C GLU A 331 1.28 32.22 -6.04
N ASN A 332 0.75 30.99 -5.95
CA ASN A 332 -0.66 30.71 -6.25
C ASN A 332 -1.57 30.69 -5.02
N ASP A 333 -1.08 30.94 -3.82
CA ASP A 333 -1.85 30.82 -2.56
C ASP A 333 -2.45 29.41 -2.39
N MET A 334 -1.62 28.38 -2.64
CA MET A 334 -2.04 26.97 -2.64
C MET A 334 -1.17 26.08 -1.74
N VAL A 335 -0.46 26.67 -0.77
CA VAL A 335 0.17 25.87 0.29
C VAL A 335 -0.93 25.28 1.17
N LEU A 336 -1.03 23.96 1.16
CA LEU A 336 -2.09 23.22 1.84
C LEU A 336 -1.64 22.78 3.25
N PRO A 337 -2.57 22.59 4.20
CA PRO A 337 -2.24 21.99 5.49
C PRO A 337 -1.58 20.61 5.34
N ASP A 338 -0.62 20.29 6.21
CA ASP A 338 0.09 19.00 6.25
C ASP A 338 0.72 18.58 4.91
N MET A 339 1.02 19.57 4.04
CA MET A 339 1.51 19.35 2.69
C MET A 339 2.86 18.67 2.70
N LYS A 340 2.99 17.61 1.91
CA LYS A 340 4.26 16.97 1.57
C LYS A 340 4.45 17.00 0.07
N VAL A 341 5.71 17.06 -0.36
CA VAL A 341 6.05 17.09 -1.78
C VAL A 341 7.12 16.04 -2.10
N ILE A 342 7.02 15.44 -3.28
CA ILE A 342 8.02 14.56 -3.85
C ILE A 342 8.74 15.34 -4.94
N CYS A 343 10.02 15.66 -4.70
CA CYS A 343 10.84 16.50 -5.56
C CYS A 343 11.95 15.71 -6.24
N SER A 344 12.61 16.37 -7.22
CA SER A 344 13.79 15.83 -7.91
C SER A 344 13.55 14.40 -8.44
N ASN A 345 12.40 14.18 -9.10
CA ASN A 345 11.96 12.88 -9.62
C ASN A 345 12.02 11.77 -8.55
N GLY A 346 11.53 12.04 -7.35
CA GLY A 346 11.47 11.05 -6.27
C GLY A 346 12.76 10.88 -5.46
N ALA A 347 13.78 11.68 -5.71
CA ALA A 347 15.01 11.66 -4.90
C ALA A 347 14.84 12.31 -3.52
N LEU A 348 13.81 13.18 -3.35
CA LEU A 348 13.50 13.87 -2.10
C LEU A 348 12.00 13.80 -1.83
N ILE A 349 11.64 13.38 -0.63
CA ILE A 349 10.31 13.59 -0.04
C ILE A 349 10.50 14.52 1.15
N ILE A 350 9.79 15.65 1.15
CA ILE A 350 9.94 16.68 2.18
C ILE A 350 8.59 17.11 2.74
N ASP A 351 8.54 17.31 4.04
CA ASP A 351 7.43 17.94 4.74
C ASP A 351 7.54 19.46 4.62
N VAL A 352 6.50 20.10 4.09
CA VAL A 352 6.54 21.54 3.77
C VAL A 352 6.46 22.42 5.02
N GLU A 353 5.75 21.97 6.06
CA GLU A 353 5.59 22.75 7.28
C GLU A 353 6.88 22.84 8.09
N THR A 354 7.59 21.71 8.18
CA THR A 354 8.84 21.62 8.97
C THR A 354 10.09 21.85 8.13
N GLU A 355 9.96 21.87 6.81
CA GLU A 355 11.06 21.86 5.82
C GLU A 355 12.06 20.71 6.07
N THR A 356 11.57 19.60 6.61
CA THR A 356 12.42 18.46 6.98
C THR A 356 12.34 17.38 5.91
N PRO A 357 13.48 16.91 5.39
CA PRO A 357 13.52 15.74 4.55
C PRO A 357 12.99 14.49 5.27
N VAL A 358 11.99 13.85 4.65
CA VAL A 358 11.42 12.59 5.13
C VAL A 358 12.16 11.40 4.53
N ILE A 359 12.54 11.51 3.26
CA ILE A 359 13.35 10.54 2.52
C ILE A 359 14.27 11.31 1.58
N GLU A 360 15.53 10.89 1.51
CA GLU A 360 16.52 11.37 0.56
C GLU A 360 17.26 10.20 -0.10
N PHE A 361 17.40 10.24 -1.42
CA PHE A 361 18.24 9.34 -2.19
C PHE A 361 19.29 10.15 -2.93
N LYS A 362 20.47 10.29 -2.32
CA LYS A 362 21.58 11.08 -2.85
C LYS A 362 22.59 10.22 -3.63
N LEU A 363 23.17 10.81 -4.66
CA LEU A 363 24.41 10.33 -5.27
C LEU A 363 25.57 10.70 -4.37
N THR A 364 26.53 9.81 -4.23
CA THR A 364 27.77 10.09 -3.52
C THR A 364 28.69 11.01 -4.34
N SER A 365 29.61 11.71 -3.66
CA SER A 365 30.62 12.54 -4.33
C SER A 365 31.48 11.74 -5.34
N GLU A 366 31.72 10.46 -5.09
CA GLU A 366 32.45 9.56 -5.99
C GLU A 366 31.65 9.28 -7.27
N GLU A 367 30.36 8.98 -7.12
CA GLU A 367 29.44 8.77 -8.24
C GLU A 367 29.28 10.04 -9.09
N ILE A 368 29.15 11.20 -8.45
CA ILE A 368 29.11 12.50 -9.12
C ILE A 368 30.35 12.69 -10.00
N ARG A 369 31.54 12.41 -9.45
CA ARG A 369 32.81 12.56 -10.17
C ARG A 369 32.92 11.60 -11.35
N GLU A 370 32.50 10.36 -11.19
CA GLU A 370 32.53 9.35 -12.26
C GLU A 370 31.59 9.73 -13.42
N VAL A 371 30.38 10.17 -13.12
CA VAL A 371 29.38 10.62 -14.10
C VAL A 371 29.88 11.86 -14.84
N ILE A 372 30.40 12.87 -14.12
CA ILE A 372 30.90 14.12 -14.74
C ILE A 372 32.10 13.84 -15.65
N LYS A 373 33.03 12.99 -15.20
CA LYS A 373 34.17 12.59 -16.02
C LYS A 373 33.72 12.00 -17.36
N LYS A 374 32.74 11.11 -17.34
CA LYS A 374 32.22 10.51 -18.57
C LYS A 374 31.44 11.49 -19.43
N ALA A 375 30.69 12.38 -18.83
CA ALA A 375 29.98 13.45 -19.53
C ALA A 375 30.97 14.39 -20.28
N ASP A 376 32.07 14.76 -19.63
CA ASP A 376 33.14 15.57 -20.22
C ASP A 376 33.78 14.88 -21.43
N GLU A 377 34.04 13.56 -21.36
CA GLU A 377 34.56 12.77 -22.49
C GLU A 377 33.61 12.81 -23.70
N LEU A 378 32.29 12.91 -23.46
CA LEU A 378 31.25 12.95 -24.48
C LEU A 378 30.88 14.39 -24.89
N GLY A 379 31.44 15.41 -24.23
CA GLY A 379 31.06 16.81 -24.44
C GLY A 379 29.60 17.10 -24.07
N ILE A 380 29.12 16.52 -22.98
CA ILE A 380 27.77 16.74 -22.41
C ILE A 380 27.92 17.72 -21.25
N TYR A 381 27.11 18.78 -21.25
CA TYR A 381 27.08 19.73 -20.13
C TYR A 381 26.39 19.12 -18.91
N VAL A 382 26.99 19.34 -17.72
CA VAL A 382 26.46 18.86 -16.45
C VAL A 382 26.46 19.96 -15.40
N HIS A 383 25.36 20.07 -14.65
CA HIS A 383 25.28 20.81 -13.40
C HIS A 383 24.52 20.00 -12.34
N SER A 384 24.57 20.46 -11.10
CA SER A 384 23.83 19.90 -9.99
C SER A 384 23.19 21.02 -9.16
N TYR A 385 22.74 20.69 -7.97
CA TYR A 385 22.05 21.61 -7.06
C TYR A 385 22.57 21.42 -5.64
N ASP A 386 22.74 22.51 -4.90
CA ASP A 386 22.63 22.52 -3.45
C ASP A 386 21.23 23.03 -3.05
N ASP A 387 21.00 23.30 -1.76
CA ASP A 387 19.68 23.71 -1.27
C ASP A 387 19.19 25.03 -1.89
N ASP A 388 20.10 25.91 -2.29
CA ASP A 388 19.82 27.28 -2.70
C ASP A 388 20.19 27.59 -4.17
N ASN A 389 21.12 26.83 -4.75
CA ASN A 389 21.77 27.21 -5.99
C ASN A 389 21.82 26.09 -7.02
N ILE A 390 21.92 26.47 -8.29
CA ILE A 390 22.46 25.61 -9.34
C ILE A 390 23.96 25.64 -9.22
N VAL A 391 24.59 24.50 -8.97
CA VAL A 391 26.04 24.32 -8.81
C VAL A 391 26.64 23.90 -10.14
N LEU A 392 27.50 24.69 -10.70
CA LEU A 392 28.07 24.53 -12.05
C LEU A 392 29.51 25.01 -12.12
N ARG A 393 30.26 24.53 -13.15
CA ARG A 393 31.66 24.95 -13.36
C ARG A 393 31.76 26.25 -14.15
N GLU A 394 30.91 26.42 -15.14
CA GLU A 394 30.89 27.59 -16.03
C GLU A 394 29.50 27.83 -16.62
N GLU A 395 29.23 29.07 -17.02
CA GLU A 395 27.99 29.43 -17.72
C GLU A 395 28.12 29.17 -19.22
N THR A 396 27.27 28.26 -19.73
CA THR A 396 27.21 27.85 -21.13
C THR A 396 25.88 28.25 -21.78
N GLU A 397 25.69 27.90 -23.05
CA GLU A 397 24.38 28.06 -23.72
C GLU A 397 23.31 27.18 -23.05
N GLU A 398 23.68 25.98 -22.63
CA GLU A 398 22.84 25.04 -21.91
C GLU A 398 22.34 25.63 -20.57
N THR A 399 23.25 26.26 -19.80
CA THR A 399 22.88 26.96 -18.56
C THR A 399 21.86 28.05 -18.83
N ARG A 400 22.15 28.94 -19.81
CA ARG A 400 21.25 30.05 -20.16
C ARG A 400 19.90 29.56 -20.69
N PHE A 401 19.87 28.43 -21.38
CA PHE A 401 18.63 27.83 -21.85
C PHE A 401 17.82 27.28 -20.67
N TYR A 402 18.48 26.56 -19.74
CA TYR A 402 17.83 25.94 -18.59
C TYR A 402 17.28 26.97 -17.61
N THR A 403 18.04 28.01 -17.28
CA THR A 403 17.69 29.04 -16.31
C THR A 403 16.55 29.96 -16.72
N ARG A 404 16.12 29.91 -18.00
CA ARG A 404 14.89 30.60 -18.43
C ARG A 404 13.63 30.05 -17.77
N LYS A 405 13.64 28.78 -17.35
CA LYS A 405 12.52 28.12 -16.68
C LYS A 405 12.75 27.91 -15.20
N VAL A 406 14.01 27.73 -14.78
CA VAL A 406 14.38 27.47 -13.39
C VAL A 406 15.08 28.69 -12.82
N HIS A 407 14.36 29.49 -12.03
CA HIS A 407 14.87 30.73 -11.42
C HIS A 407 15.56 30.42 -10.09
N MET A 408 16.77 29.89 -10.15
CA MET A 408 17.63 29.67 -8.99
C MET A 408 18.96 30.42 -9.17
N PRO A 409 19.60 30.90 -8.09
CA PRO A 409 20.93 31.50 -8.15
C PRO A 409 21.97 30.50 -8.71
N LEU A 410 23.01 31.04 -9.35
CA LEU A 410 24.14 30.26 -9.89
C LEU A 410 25.30 30.32 -8.91
N LYS A 411 25.87 29.14 -8.59
CA LYS A 411 27.07 28.99 -7.79
C LYS A 411 28.18 28.36 -8.63
N PHE A 412 29.20 29.16 -8.92
CA PHE A 412 30.33 28.71 -9.71
C PHE A 412 31.38 28.01 -8.83
N VAL A 413 31.78 26.82 -9.23
CA VAL A 413 32.74 25.97 -8.48
C VAL A 413 33.80 25.38 -9.43
N GLU A 414 34.96 25.04 -8.93
CA GLU A 414 35.98 24.35 -9.71
C GLU A 414 35.64 22.88 -9.95
N ASP A 415 35.16 22.18 -8.91
CA ASP A 415 34.70 20.79 -8.95
C ASP A 415 33.37 20.64 -8.22
N ILE A 416 32.34 20.15 -8.96
CA ILE A 416 30.99 19.96 -8.43
C ILE A 416 30.98 18.87 -7.35
N ALA A 417 31.76 17.80 -7.52
CA ALA A 417 31.80 16.69 -6.56
C ALA A 417 32.50 17.07 -5.25
N ASP A 418 33.50 17.97 -5.31
CA ASP A 418 34.17 18.49 -4.13
C ASP A 418 33.29 19.50 -3.36
N GLU A 419 32.46 20.24 -4.06
CA GLU A 419 31.45 21.12 -3.46
C GLU A 419 30.34 20.33 -2.78
N LEU A 420 29.84 19.29 -3.42
CA LEU A 420 28.72 18.47 -2.94
C LEU A 420 29.21 17.21 -2.22
N LYS A 421 30.03 17.39 -1.16
CA LYS A 421 30.65 16.30 -0.40
C LYS A 421 29.61 15.39 0.30
N ASP A 422 28.49 15.96 0.69
CA ASP A 422 27.38 15.26 1.34
C ASP A 422 26.43 14.60 0.32
N GLY A 423 26.81 14.63 -0.96
CA GLY A 423 26.07 14.08 -2.07
C GLY A 423 25.10 15.07 -2.72
N ALA A 424 24.49 14.66 -3.82
CA ALA A 424 23.51 15.42 -4.57
C ALA A 424 22.25 14.59 -4.83
N LEU A 425 21.08 15.24 -4.87
CA LEU A 425 19.83 14.57 -5.22
C LEU A 425 19.81 14.12 -6.68
N LYS A 426 20.44 14.90 -7.57
CA LYS A 426 20.54 14.61 -9.00
C LYS A 426 21.65 15.36 -9.69
N LEU A 427 22.06 14.85 -10.86
CA LEU A 427 22.83 15.61 -11.86
C LEU A 427 21.93 15.88 -13.05
N MET A 428 21.96 17.11 -13.57
CA MET A 428 21.30 17.51 -14.80
C MET A 428 22.30 17.47 -15.95
N CYS A 429 22.08 16.60 -16.93
CA CYS A 429 22.88 16.44 -18.13
C CYS A 429 22.14 17.04 -19.31
N ILE A 430 22.74 17.98 -20.01
CA ILE A 430 22.07 18.74 -21.07
C ILE A 430 22.85 18.66 -22.38
N ASP A 431 22.15 18.37 -23.46
CA ASP A 431 22.60 18.62 -24.83
C ASP A 431 21.42 19.18 -25.63
N LEU A 432 21.53 20.41 -26.06
CA LEU A 432 20.43 21.14 -26.73
C LEU A 432 20.06 20.57 -28.09
N ASN A 433 21.01 19.84 -28.74
CA ASN A 433 20.91 19.52 -30.17
C ASN A 433 21.08 18.03 -30.49
N ASN A 434 21.47 17.19 -29.51
CA ASN A 434 21.88 15.80 -29.78
C ASN A 434 21.32 14.80 -28.77
N LYS A 435 20.00 14.55 -28.83
CA LYS A 435 19.36 13.50 -28.01
C LYS A 435 20.04 12.14 -28.11
N PRO A 436 20.45 11.62 -29.31
CA PRO A 436 21.15 10.34 -29.41
C PRO A 436 22.45 10.28 -28.58
N LYS A 437 23.14 11.41 -28.37
CA LYS A 437 24.32 11.46 -27.49
C LYS A 437 23.93 11.26 -26.02
N LEU A 438 22.84 11.89 -25.57
CA LEU A 438 22.30 11.67 -24.22
C LEU A 438 21.80 10.24 -24.05
N GLU A 439 21.18 9.63 -25.08
CA GLU A 439 20.75 8.23 -25.06
C GLU A 439 21.94 7.26 -24.94
N ALA A 440 23.02 7.53 -25.68
CA ALA A 440 24.27 6.75 -25.53
C ALA A 440 24.88 6.91 -24.14
N PHE A 441 24.80 8.10 -23.55
CA PHE A 441 25.27 8.34 -22.19
C PHE A 441 24.38 7.61 -21.16
N ARG A 442 23.05 7.61 -21.31
CA ARG A 442 22.11 6.80 -20.50
C ARG A 442 22.48 5.32 -20.55
N THR A 443 22.76 4.81 -21.75
CA THR A 443 23.17 3.41 -21.94
C THR A 443 24.46 3.11 -21.18
N TRP A 444 25.46 4.00 -21.27
CA TRP A 444 26.70 3.83 -20.54
C TRP A 444 26.48 3.82 -19.00
N ILE A 445 25.64 4.71 -18.46
CA ILE A 445 25.27 4.72 -17.03
C ILE A 445 24.67 3.39 -16.65
N HIS A 446 23.72 2.89 -17.45
CA HIS A 446 23.05 1.62 -17.17
C HIS A 446 24.03 0.43 -17.18
N GLU A 447 24.97 0.39 -18.13
CA GLU A 447 25.93 -0.72 -18.25
C GLU A 447 27.03 -0.69 -17.18
N ASN A 448 27.43 0.49 -16.69
CA ASN A 448 28.58 0.64 -15.78
C ASN A 448 28.20 0.97 -14.34
N MET A 449 27.02 1.56 -14.11
CA MET A 449 26.55 2.06 -12.81
C MET A 449 25.07 1.71 -12.53
N GLY A 450 24.45 0.84 -13.34
CA GLY A 450 23.01 0.57 -13.30
C GLY A 450 22.51 -0.16 -12.04
N ASP A 451 23.42 -0.65 -11.22
CA ASP A 451 23.12 -1.15 -9.87
C ASP A 451 22.93 -0.01 -8.83
N ARG A 452 23.38 1.20 -9.13
CA ARG A 452 23.39 2.37 -8.24
C ARG A 452 22.67 3.59 -8.83
N LEU A 453 22.85 3.85 -10.11
CA LEU A 453 22.36 5.04 -10.81
C LEU A 453 21.49 4.72 -12.01
N GLN A 454 20.62 5.66 -12.35
CA GLN A 454 19.78 5.62 -13.54
C GLN A 454 19.74 6.98 -14.23
N GLY A 455 19.50 6.98 -15.54
CA GLY A 455 19.26 8.18 -16.33
C GLY A 455 17.80 8.27 -16.78
N ILE A 456 17.13 9.37 -16.46
CA ILE A 456 15.72 9.61 -16.80
C ILE A 456 15.63 10.87 -17.67
N PHE A 457 14.91 10.80 -18.79
CA PHE A 457 14.64 11.98 -19.61
C PHE A 457 13.44 12.76 -19.07
N SER A 458 13.64 14.06 -18.82
CA SER A 458 12.56 15.01 -18.53
C SER A 458 12.02 15.64 -19.81
N ASN A 459 12.81 15.65 -20.88
CA ASN A 459 12.46 16.00 -22.27
C ASN A 459 13.60 15.60 -23.21
N ASP A 460 13.49 15.90 -24.49
CA ASP A 460 14.47 15.54 -25.51
C ASP A 460 15.88 16.14 -25.34
N ARG A 461 16.06 17.12 -24.44
CA ARG A 461 17.30 17.88 -24.23
C ARG A 461 17.91 17.69 -22.85
N TYR A 462 17.13 17.14 -21.90
CA TYR A 462 17.50 17.01 -20.51
C TYR A 462 17.41 15.57 -20.06
N MET A 463 18.50 15.07 -19.55
CA MET A 463 18.57 13.80 -18.87
C MET A 463 19.03 14.04 -17.43
N GLU A 464 18.31 13.51 -16.48
CA GLU A 464 18.64 13.55 -15.05
C GLU A 464 19.29 12.23 -14.64
N VAL A 465 20.43 12.29 -13.95
CA VAL A 465 21.07 11.13 -13.33
C VAL A 465 20.73 11.12 -11.86
N LEU A 466 20.16 10.02 -11.41
CA LEU A 466 19.57 9.82 -10.08
C LEU A 466 20.02 8.47 -9.51
N SER A 467 19.88 8.30 -8.20
CA SER A 467 19.94 6.98 -7.58
C SER A 467 18.88 6.06 -8.18
N VAL A 468 19.15 4.76 -8.37
CA VAL A 468 18.13 3.76 -8.76
C VAL A 468 16.99 3.64 -7.77
N LYS A 469 17.19 4.09 -6.52
CA LYS A 469 16.14 4.15 -5.48
C LYS A 469 15.19 5.33 -5.70
N ALA A 470 15.60 6.36 -6.42
CA ALA A 470 14.75 7.47 -6.84
C ALA A 470 13.83 7.03 -7.99
N GLY A 471 13.01 7.93 -8.48
CA GLY A 471 11.95 7.72 -9.47
C GLY A 471 10.62 8.15 -8.85
N LYS A 472 9.75 8.80 -9.63
CA LYS A 472 8.45 9.26 -9.11
C LYS A 472 7.62 8.10 -8.56
N GLY A 473 7.63 6.94 -9.23
CA GLY A 473 6.93 5.73 -8.79
C GLY A 473 7.53 5.12 -7.53
N ASN A 474 8.85 5.10 -7.40
CA ASN A 474 9.52 4.67 -6.16
C ASN A 474 9.22 5.64 -5.01
N GLY A 475 9.17 6.94 -5.28
CA GLY A 475 8.77 7.97 -4.32
C GLY A 475 7.35 7.72 -3.79
N ILE A 476 6.38 7.42 -4.66
CA ILE A 476 5.01 7.06 -4.26
C ILE A 476 5.01 5.83 -3.35
N LYS A 477 5.68 4.74 -3.76
CA LYS A 477 5.76 3.51 -2.95
C LYS A 477 6.36 3.75 -1.57
N ALA A 478 7.45 4.51 -1.51
CA ALA A 478 8.10 4.86 -0.25
C ALA A 478 7.20 5.75 0.63
N PHE A 479 6.52 6.72 0.03
CA PHE A 479 5.55 7.58 0.71
C PHE A 479 4.36 6.78 1.26
N CYS A 480 3.77 5.90 0.46
CA CYS A 480 2.66 5.05 0.87
C CYS A 480 3.05 4.12 2.01
N LYS A 481 4.21 3.47 1.91
CA LYS A 481 4.73 2.59 2.97
C LYS A 481 4.94 3.34 4.30
N LEU A 482 5.52 4.54 4.24
CA LEU A 482 5.79 5.35 5.44
C LEU A 482 4.52 5.82 6.14
N ASN A 483 3.49 6.16 5.36
CA ASN A 483 2.24 6.75 5.85
C ASN A 483 1.08 5.73 5.91
N HIS A 484 1.35 4.42 5.77
CA HIS A 484 0.35 3.35 5.83
C HIS A 484 -0.81 3.50 4.82
N ILE A 485 -0.50 3.97 3.60
CA ILE A 485 -1.51 4.25 2.58
C ILE A 485 -1.72 3.01 1.70
N PRO A 486 -2.92 2.44 1.66
CA PRO A 486 -3.26 1.40 0.69
C PRO A 486 -3.10 1.91 -0.74
N ILE A 487 -2.44 1.14 -1.61
CA ILE A 487 -2.20 1.60 -2.98
C ILE A 487 -3.49 1.87 -3.75
N GLY A 488 -4.55 1.12 -3.51
CA GLY A 488 -5.88 1.36 -4.08
C GLY A 488 -6.53 2.70 -3.69
N ARG A 489 -5.95 3.43 -2.73
CA ARG A 489 -6.35 4.79 -2.33
C ARG A 489 -5.52 5.87 -3.00
N THR A 490 -4.76 5.55 -4.06
CA THR A 490 -3.86 6.49 -4.70
C THR A 490 -4.21 6.71 -6.16
N TYR A 491 -4.08 7.95 -6.59
CA TYR A 491 -4.11 8.37 -7.98
C TYR A 491 -2.76 8.98 -8.33
N ALA A 492 -2.23 8.69 -9.52
CA ALA A 492 -1.03 9.35 -10.02
C ALA A 492 -1.30 9.97 -11.38
N CYS A 493 -1.07 11.28 -11.50
CA CYS A 493 -1.40 12.09 -12.67
C CYS A 493 -0.13 12.62 -13.32
N GLY A 494 0.03 12.40 -14.65
CA GLY A 494 1.23 12.83 -15.38
C GLY A 494 1.04 12.96 -16.87
N ASP A 495 2.09 13.46 -17.55
CA ASP A 495 2.05 13.71 -18.99
C ASP A 495 3.31 13.29 -19.78
N GLN A 496 4.47 13.06 -19.10
CA GLN A 496 5.76 12.78 -19.75
C GLN A 496 6.33 11.40 -19.43
N GLU A 497 7.50 11.07 -20.01
CA GLU A 497 8.21 9.80 -19.82
C GLU A 497 8.54 9.54 -18.34
N ASN A 498 8.96 10.56 -17.59
CA ASN A 498 9.29 10.47 -16.17
C ASN A 498 8.09 10.26 -15.25
N ASP A 499 6.85 10.28 -15.80
CA ASP A 499 5.62 10.02 -15.06
C ASP A 499 5.13 8.58 -15.22
N ILE A 500 5.64 7.86 -16.20
CA ILE A 500 5.17 6.50 -16.54
C ILE A 500 5.31 5.56 -15.36
N ASP A 501 6.39 5.67 -14.59
CA ASP A 501 6.61 4.83 -13.43
C ASP A 501 5.66 5.15 -12.28
N MET A 502 5.30 6.42 -12.04
CA MET A 502 4.31 6.78 -11.02
C MET A 502 2.87 6.44 -11.46
N ILE A 503 2.53 6.64 -12.73
CA ILE A 503 1.24 6.25 -13.30
C ILE A 503 0.99 4.76 -13.09
N LYS A 504 2.02 3.91 -13.27
CA LYS A 504 1.94 2.47 -13.05
C LYS A 504 2.00 2.06 -11.58
N ALA A 505 2.55 2.91 -10.72
CA ALA A 505 2.75 2.58 -9.30
C ALA A 505 1.52 2.84 -8.44
N ALA A 506 0.63 3.73 -8.85
CA ALA A 506 -0.59 4.09 -8.13
C ALA A 506 -1.71 3.06 -8.35
N GLY A 507 -2.74 3.12 -7.51
CA GLY A 507 -3.96 2.33 -7.65
C GLY A 507 -4.78 2.71 -8.88
N CYS A 508 -4.68 3.97 -9.31
CA CYS A 508 -5.24 4.47 -10.57
C CYS A 508 -4.28 5.46 -11.22
N GLY A 509 -3.78 5.09 -12.38
CA GLY A 509 -2.93 5.95 -13.20
C GLY A 509 -3.76 6.86 -14.12
N VAL A 510 -3.47 8.15 -14.12
CA VAL A 510 -4.19 9.16 -14.90
C VAL A 510 -3.22 9.89 -15.83
N ALA A 511 -3.49 9.88 -17.14
CA ALA A 511 -2.78 10.71 -18.11
C ALA A 511 -3.67 11.87 -18.54
N VAL A 512 -3.12 13.09 -18.59
CA VAL A 512 -3.86 14.24 -19.09
C VAL A 512 -3.96 14.23 -20.62
N ALA A 513 -4.90 14.98 -21.21
CA ALA A 513 -5.14 14.94 -22.66
C ALA A 513 -3.93 15.37 -23.50
N ASN A 514 -3.06 16.24 -22.97
CA ASN A 514 -1.81 16.65 -23.61
C ASN A 514 -0.63 15.68 -23.38
N ALA A 515 -0.81 14.59 -22.64
CA ALA A 515 0.26 13.64 -22.34
C ALA A 515 0.79 12.94 -23.60
N THR A 516 2.03 12.44 -23.50
CA THR A 516 2.68 11.64 -24.55
C THR A 516 1.90 10.34 -24.82
N ALA A 517 2.13 9.74 -25.98
CA ALA A 517 1.47 8.48 -26.33
C ALA A 517 1.84 7.36 -25.34
N GLU A 518 3.08 7.33 -24.88
CA GLU A 518 3.62 6.36 -23.92
C GLU A 518 2.99 6.52 -22.53
N ALA A 519 2.84 7.76 -22.04
CA ALA A 519 2.16 8.04 -20.77
C ALA A 519 0.68 7.65 -20.83
N LYS A 520 -0.02 7.98 -21.93
CA LYS A 520 -1.41 7.55 -22.16
C LYS A 520 -1.58 6.04 -22.22
N ALA A 521 -0.62 5.33 -22.82
CA ALA A 521 -0.65 3.87 -22.90
C ALA A 521 -0.40 3.20 -21.54
N ALA A 522 0.22 3.91 -20.60
CA ALA A 522 0.49 3.43 -19.25
C ALA A 522 -0.67 3.69 -18.26
N ALA A 523 -1.59 4.61 -18.60
CA ALA A 523 -2.64 5.08 -17.71
C ALA A 523 -3.92 4.23 -17.79
N ASP A 524 -4.63 4.15 -16.66
CA ASP A 524 -5.97 3.55 -16.56
C ASP A 524 -7.03 4.53 -17.07
N VAL A 525 -6.80 5.82 -16.88
CA VAL A 525 -7.73 6.89 -17.26
C VAL A 525 -6.99 7.98 -18.05
N ILE A 526 -7.60 8.45 -19.14
CA ILE A 526 -7.13 9.63 -19.87
C ILE A 526 -8.16 10.73 -19.65
N THR A 527 -7.71 11.91 -19.19
CA THR A 527 -8.61 13.04 -18.98
C THR A 527 -9.17 13.56 -20.32
N LYS A 528 -10.36 14.15 -20.26
CA LYS A 528 -10.96 14.76 -21.45
C LYS A 528 -10.24 16.03 -21.88
N ASP A 529 -9.84 16.84 -20.89
CA ASP A 529 -9.25 18.15 -21.06
C ASP A 529 -7.73 18.10 -20.80
N ASP A 530 -6.99 19.07 -21.28
CA ASP A 530 -5.56 19.25 -21.05
C ASP A 530 -5.28 20.12 -19.79
N ALA A 531 -4.01 20.26 -19.43
CA ALA A 531 -3.60 21.03 -18.25
C ALA A 531 -4.04 22.51 -18.30
N SER A 532 -4.15 23.12 -19.50
CA SER A 532 -4.62 24.50 -19.64
C SER A 532 -6.14 24.67 -19.47
N HIS A 533 -6.87 23.57 -19.38
CA HIS A 533 -8.32 23.52 -19.19
C HIS A 533 -8.72 22.72 -17.94
N ASP A 534 -7.93 22.81 -16.88
CA ASP A 534 -8.19 22.19 -15.57
C ASP A 534 -8.43 20.67 -15.64
N ALA A 535 -7.58 19.94 -16.37
CA ALA A 535 -7.70 18.51 -16.64
C ALA A 535 -8.04 17.66 -15.40
N LEU A 536 -7.49 18.00 -14.24
CA LEU A 536 -7.65 17.24 -12.99
C LEU A 536 -8.84 17.69 -12.13
N LYS A 537 -9.50 18.79 -12.49
CA LYS A 537 -10.66 19.28 -11.71
C LYS A 537 -11.75 18.21 -11.53
N PRO A 538 -12.19 17.47 -12.60
CA PRO A 538 -13.20 16.43 -12.44
C PRO A 538 -12.77 15.30 -11.49
N LEU A 539 -11.46 14.98 -11.43
CA LEU A 539 -10.92 14.00 -10.48
C LEU A 539 -11.10 14.48 -9.04
N PHE A 540 -10.66 15.70 -8.72
CA PHE A 540 -10.81 16.26 -7.38
C PHE A 540 -12.27 16.39 -6.93
N ASP A 541 -13.17 16.73 -7.85
CA ASP A 541 -14.60 16.87 -7.55
C ASP A 541 -15.29 15.51 -7.31
N SER A 542 -14.78 14.42 -7.88
CA SER A 542 -15.41 13.09 -7.83
C SER A 542 -15.00 12.27 -6.59
N ILE A 543 -13.89 12.59 -5.96
CA ILE A 543 -13.35 11.96 -4.76
C ILE A 543 -13.67 12.86 -3.55
#